data_5baa08aba6c2c264bc20080eb1d1e177
#
_entry.id   5baa08aba6c2c264bc20080eb1d1e177
#
_cell.length_a   1.000
_cell.length_b   1.000
_cell.length_c   1.000
_cell.angle_alpha   90.00
_cell.angle_beta   90.00
_cell.angle_gamma   90.00
#
_symmetry.space_group_name_H-M   'P 1'
#
loop_
_entity.id
_entity.type
_entity.pdbx_description
1 polymer ?
#
loop_
_entity_poly.entity_id
_entity_poly.type
_entity_poly.pdbx_seq_one_letter_code
_entity_poly.pdbx_strand_id
1 'polypeptide(L)'
;FGLKRHATMDYHSLTKDKAPRAAEVLDPFHVVQLAGQKLTKVRCRLRRETAGRRGTRSDPLYRCGRILLKIESPRTDRQREKADEILADPANGPLRLAHGACKGCPELSVLGRTMKKRMRDILAFFDWDNNANGPTEAINGRLETLRGIALGFTNLGNYVTRSLLHAGGFRQAIQPHLR
;
A
#
# COMPACT_ATOMS: atom_id res chain seq x y z
N PHE A 1 -26.89 13.49 -4.48
CA PHE A 1 -25.44 13.52 -4.19
C PHE A 1 -25.00 12.10 -3.84
N GLY A 2 -24.46 11.35 -4.83
CA GLY A 2 -23.88 10.03 -4.61
C GLY A 2 -22.56 10.18 -3.87
N LEU A 3 -22.52 9.81 -2.61
CA LEU A 3 -21.29 9.68 -1.85
C LEU A 3 -20.48 8.51 -2.43
N LYS A 4 -19.51 8.84 -3.28
CA LYS A 4 -18.49 7.89 -3.73
C LYS A 4 -17.58 7.58 -2.54
N ARG A 5 -17.71 6.43 -1.92
CA ARG A 5 -16.84 5.99 -0.84
C ARG A 5 -15.80 5.03 -1.42
N HIS A 6 -14.57 5.46 -1.42
CA HIS A 6 -13.43 4.56 -1.67
C HIS A 6 -13.24 3.69 -0.43
N ALA A 7 -13.48 2.40 -0.55
CA ALA A 7 -13.21 1.45 0.52
C ALA A 7 -11.89 0.74 0.23
N THR A 8 -10.96 0.84 1.16
CA THR A 8 -9.81 -0.06 1.21
C THR A 8 -10.30 -1.47 1.57
N MET A 9 -9.47 -2.49 1.32
CA MET A 9 -9.85 -3.89 1.61
C MET A 9 -10.32 -4.13 3.06
N ASP A 10 -9.87 -3.28 3.99
CA ASP A 10 -10.18 -3.40 5.41
C ASP A 10 -11.57 -2.88 5.79
N TYR A 11 -12.18 -2.07 4.92
CA TYR A 11 -13.50 -1.47 5.16
C TYR A 11 -14.65 -2.17 4.43
N HIS A 12 -14.38 -3.27 3.71
CA HIS A 12 -15.37 -3.98 2.91
C HIS A 12 -16.61 -4.43 3.72
N SER A 13 -16.42 -4.97 4.93
CA SER A 13 -17.52 -5.38 5.81
C SER A 13 -18.37 -4.19 6.28
N LEU A 14 -17.70 -3.08 6.64
CA LEU A 14 -18.37 -1.86 7.11
C LEU A 14 -19.16 -1.16 6.01
N THR A 15 -18.68 -1.18 4.76
CA THR A 15 -19.39 -0.57 3.64
C THR A 15 -20.63 -1.33 3.25
N LYS A 16 -20.63 -2.66 3.32
CA LYS A 16 -21.84 -3.47 3.07
C LYS A 16 -22.96 -3.17 4.04
N ASP A 17 -22.64 -3.04 5.34
CA ASP A 17 -23.63 -2.84 6.38
C ASP A 17 -24.13 -1.39 6.44
N LYS A 18 -23.24 -0.42 6.26
CA LYS A 18 -23.55 1.01 6.45
C LYS A 18 -23.88 1.76 5.16
N ALA A 19 -23.50 1.24 4.01
CA ALA A 19 -23.73 1.87 2.72
C ALA A 19 -23.95 0.83 1.59
N PRO A 20 -25.05 0.07 1.63
CA PRO A 20 -25.28 -1.06 0.70
C PRO A 20 -25.40 -0.64 -0.78
N ARG A 21 -25.67 0.64 -1.04
CA ARG A 21 -25.77 1.22 -2.40
C ARG A 21 -24.44 1.85 -2.88
N ALA A 22 -23.38 1.85 -2.05
CA ALA A 22 -22.09 2.40 -2.45
C ALA A 22 -21.37 1.44 -3.40
N ALA A 23 -20.84 1.97 -4.50
CA ALA A 23 -19.89 1.20 -5.33
C ALA A 23 -18.56 1.10 -4.60
N GLU A 24 -18.06 -0.13 -4.47
CA GLU A 24 -16.73 -0.36 -3.93
C GLU A 24 -15.72 -0.21 -5.07
N VAL A 25 -14.74 0.64 -4.86
CA VAL A 25 -13.66 0.88 -5.82
C VAL A 25 -12.33 0.57 -5.14
N LEU A 26 -11.54 -0.31 -5.72
CA LEU A 26 -10.21 -0.64 -5.23
C LEU A 26 -9.16 0.10 -6.05
N ASP A 27 -8.43 1.01 -5.40
CA ASP A 27 -7.35 1.76 -6.02
C ASP A 27 -6.22 0.80 -6.45
N PRO A 28 -5.77 0.84 -7.72
CA PRO A 28 -4.65 0.04 -8.21
C PRO A 28 -3.37 0.18 -7.39
N PHE A 29 -3.13 1.33 -6.77
CA PHE A 29 -1.99 1.52 -5.86
C PHE A 29 -2.00 0.50 -4.71
N HIS A 30 -3.15 0.22 -4.11
CA HIS A 30 -3.25 -0.79 -3.06
C HIS A 30 -2.97 -2.21 -3.57
N VAL A 31 -3.34 -2.51 -4.81
CA VAL A 31 -3.02 -3.81 -5.44
C VAL A 31 -1.51 -3.96 -5.61
N VAL A 32 -0.84 -2.94 -6.13
CA VAL A 32 0.62 -2.92 -6.30
C VAL A 32 1.32 -3.00 -4.95
N GLN A 33 0.85 -2.27 -3.96
CA GLN A 33 1.38 -2.31 -2.59
C GLN A 33 1.27 -3.71 -1.98
N LEU A 34 0.13 -4.39 -2.14
CA LEU A 34 -0.07 -5.76 -1.67
C LEU A 34 0.88 -6.74 -2.36
N ALA A 35 1.08 -6.60 -3.68
CA ALA A 35 2.04 -7.42 -4.42
C ALA A 35 3.45 -7.23 -3.87
N GLY A 36 3.87 -5.99 -3.63
CA GLY A 36 5.15 -5.65 -3.02
C GLY A 36 5.32 -6.24 -1.60
N GLN A 37 4.27 -6.20 -0.79
CA GLN A 37 4.28 -6.82 0.54
C GLN A 37 4.45 -8.35 0.45
N LYS A 38 3.78 -9.01 -0.50
CA LYS A 38 3.94 -10.46 -0.71
C LYS A 38 5.35 -10.82 -1.16
N LEU A 39 5.91 -10.07 -2.11
CA LEU A 39 7.30 -10.24 -2.54
C LEU A 39 8.27 -10.08 -1.37
N THR A 40 8.05 -9.09 -0.52
CA THR A 40 8.84 -8.88 0.70
C THR A 40 8.73 -10.06 1.66
N LYS A 41 7.53 -10.65 1.82
CA LYS A 41 7.33 -11.85 2.66
C LYS A 41 8.12 -13.04 2.12
N VAL A 42 8.10 -13.29 0.81
CA VAL A 42 8.90 -14.36 0.17
C VAL A 42 10.37 -14.15 0.43
N ARG A 43 10.89 -12.95 0.16
CA ARG A 43 12.28 -12.58 0.42
C ARG A 43 12.69 -12.80 1.89
N CYS A 44 11.84 -12.40 2.82
CA CYS A 44 12.11 -12.58 4.25
C CYS A 44 12.06 -14.05 4.68
N ARG A 45 11.19 -14.86 4.07
CA ARG A 45 11.11 -16.30 4.30
C ARG A 45 12.39 -16.99 3.83
N LEU A 46 12.75 -16.81 2.56
CA LEU A 46 13.96 -17.38 1.99
C LEU A 46 15.21 -17.04 2.81
N ARG A 47 15.36 -15.77 3.20
CA ARG A 47 16.48 -15.34 4.02
C ARG A 47 16.54 -16.07 5.36
N ARG A 48 15.38 -16.35 6.00
CA ARG A 48 15.34 -17.12 7.24
C ARG A 48 15.67 -18.59 7.01
N GLU A 49 15.16 -19.18 5.93
CA GLU A 49 15.46 -20.56 5.55
C GLU A 49 16.93 -20.76 5.25
N THR A 50 17.57 -19.81 4.55
CA THR A 50 18.99 -19.90 4.17
C THR A 50 19.93 -19.58 5.33
N ALA A 51 19.65 -18.51 6.10
CA ALA A 51 20.56 -18.03 7.15
C ALA A 51 20.23 -18.54 8.56
N GLY A 52 19.09 -19.18 8.75
CA GLY A 52 18.62 -19.65 10.07
C GLY A 52 18.38 -18.54 11.11
N ARG A 53 18.57 -17.28 10.72
CA ARG A 53 18.51 -16.09 11.60
C ARG A 53 17.97 -14.87 10.87
N ARG A 54 17.73 -13.81 11.62
CA ARG A 54 17.40 -12.50 11.06
C ARG A 54 18.61 -11.99 10.25
N GLY A 55 18.38 -11.64 8.99
CA GLY A 55 19.43 -11.26 8.07
C GLY A 55 20.30 -10.08 8.51
N THR A 56 21.57 -10.14 8.17
CA THR A 56 22.57 -9.12 8.42
C THR A 56 22.92 -8.34 7.15
N ARG A 57 23.74 -7.32 7.28
CA ARG A 57 24.16 -6.47 6.15
C ARG A 57 24.94 -7.26 5.07
N SER A 58 25.58 -8.37 5.44
CA SER A 58 26.33 -9.23 4.54
C SER A 58 25.47 -10.17 3.70
N ASP A 59 24.20 -10.39 4.07
CA ASP A 59 23.34 -11.30 3.33
C ASP A 59 22.93 -10.70 1.98
N PRO A 60 23.03 -11.45 0.86
CA PRO A 60 22.66 -10.96 -0.47
C PRO A 60 21.22 -10.42 -0.55
N LEU A 61 20.28 -11.06 0.14
CA LEU A 61 18.87 -10.67 0.21
C LEU A 61 18.59 -9.53 1.22
N TYR A 62 19.58 -9.03 1.93
CA TYR A 62 19.38 -7.98 2.93
C TYR A 62 19.10 -6.62 2.22
N ARG A 63 19.08 -5.79 1.87
CA ARG A 63 18.82 -4.49 1.25
C ARG A 63 18.32 -4.56 -0.20
N CYS A 64 18.06 -5.76 -0.74
CA CYS A 64 17.57 -5.87 -2.12
C CYS A 64 16.08 -5.55 -2.29
N GLY A 65 15.32 -5.47 -1.19
CA GLY A 65 13.86 -5.26 -1.26
C GLY A 65 13.46 -4.03 -2.06
N ARG A 66 14.13 -2.90 -1.87
CA ARG A 66 13.84 -1.66 -2.62
C ARG A 66 14.16 -1.81 -4.12
N ILE A 67 15.20 -2.56 -4.47
CA ILE A 67 15.60 -2.80 -5.87
C ILE A 67 14.54 -3.67 -6.55
N LEU A 68 14.11 -4.74 -5.89
CA LEU A 68 13.12 -5.67 -6.43
C LEU A 68 11.71 -5.07 -6.55
N LEU A 69 11.36 -4.14 -5.65
CA LEU A 69 10.07 -3.44 -5.69
C LEU A 69 10.04 -2.26 -6.67
N LYS A 70 11.19 -1.80 -7.13
CA LYS A 70 11.28 -0.69 -8.07
C LYS A 70 10.95 -1.16 -9.49
N ILE A 71 10.13 -0.40 -10.23
CA ILE A 71 9.85 -0.66 -11.64
C ILE A 71 11.17 -0.67 -12.42
N GLU A 72 11.26 -1.47 -13.46
CA GLU A 72 12.50 -1.69 -14.21
C GLU A 72 13.04 -0.39 -14.87
N SER A 73 12.15 0.37 -15.48
CA SER A 73 12.51 1.60 -16.20
C SER A 73 13.36 2.61 -15.39
N PRO A 74 13.01 2.97 -14.13
CA PRO A 74 13.82 3.88 -13.34
C PRO A 74 14.99 3.23 -12.57
N ARG A 75 15.32 1.95 -12.82
CA ARG A 75 16.52 1.32 -12.24
C ARG A 75 17.77 1.83 -12.93
N THR A 76 18.82 2.10 -12.16
CA THR A 76 20.16 2.32 -12.68
C THR A 76 20.75 0.98 -13.17
N ASP A 77 21.74 1.01 -14.06
CA ASP A 77 22.37 -0.19 -14.59
C ASP A 77 22.92 -1.09 -13.48
N ARG A 78 23.60 -0.49 -12.50
CA ARG A 78 24.06 -1.21 -11.29
C ARG A 78 22.92 -1.84 -10.50
N GLN A 79 21.71 -1.24 -10.50
CA GLN A 79 20.55 -1.83 -9.82
C GLN A 79 19.94 -2.97 -10.62
N ARG A 80 20.00 -2.91 -11.97
CA ARG A 80 19.58 -4.00 -12.85
C ARG A 80 20.49 -5.21 -12.67
N GLU A 81 21.80 -5.02 -12.83
CA GLU A 81 22.81 -6.08 -12.64
C GLU A 81 22.62 -6.79 -11.29
N LYS A 82 22.45 -6.03 -10.21
CA LYS A 82 22.22 -6.59 -8.88
C LYS A 82 20.90 -7.34 -8.75
N ALA A 83 19.83 -6.88 -9.41
CA ALA A 83 18.55 -7.58 -9.42
C ALA A 83 18.68 -8.91 -10.19
N ASP A 84 19.32 -8.88 -11.35
CA ASP A 84 19.55 -10.04 -12.21
C ASP A 84 20.42 -11.08 -11.52
N GLU A 85 21.50 -10.67 -10.86
CA GLU A 85 22.37 -11.55 -10.05
C GLU A 85 21.53 -12.28 -8.96
N ILE A 86 20.71 -11.54 -8.21
CA ILE A 86 19.88 -12.11 -7.15
C ILE A 86 18.83 -13.08 -7.71
N LEU A 87 18.23 -12.74 -8.84
CA LEU A 87 17.16 -13.55 -9.46
C LEU A 87 17.72 -14.75 -10.24
N ALA A 88 18.96 -14.69 -10.69
CA ALA A 88 19.64 -15.79 -11.37
C ALA A 88 20.09 -16.89 -10.40
N ASP A 89 20.31 -16.57 -9.13
CA ASP A 89 20.74 -17.54 -8.12
C ASP A 89 19.67 -18.64 -7.93
N PRO A 90 20.02 -19.93 -8.13
CA PRO A 90 19.09 -21.06 -7.97
C PRO A 90 18.45 -21.11 -6.56
N ALA A 91 19.19 -20.72 -5.52
CA ALA A 91 18.68 -20.67 -4.15
C ALA A 91 17.50 -19.69 -3.99
N ASN A 92 17.40 -18.70 -4.87
CA ASN A 92 16.35 -17.69 -4.90
C ASN A 92 15.18 -18.02 -5.85
N GLY A 93 15.04 -19.28 -6.29
CA GLY A 93 13.99 -19.74 -7.19
C GLY A 93 12.57 -19.23 -6.82
N PRO A 94 12.11 -19.41 -5.56
CA PRO A 94 10.81 -18.88 -5.13
C PRO A 94 10.70 -17.36 -5.23
N LEU A 95 11.78 -16.61 -5.05
CA LEU A 95 11.81 -15.15 -5.19
C LEU A 95 11.70 -14.75 -6.67
N ARG A 96 12.36 -15.47 -7.57
CA ARG A 96 12.24 -15.28 -9.02
C ARG A 96 10.82 -15.53 -9.49
N LEU A 97 10.19 -16.62 -9.04
CA LEU A 97 8.79 -16.92 -9.35
C LEU A 97 7.85 -15.83 -8.82
N ALA A 98 8.09 -15.34 -7.61
CA ALA A 98 7.31 -14.26 -7.04
C ALA A 98 7.49 -12.93 -7.77
N HIS A 99 8.72 -12.60 -8.18
CA HIS A 99 9.03 -11.37 -8.93
C HIS A 99 8.40 -11.40 -10.33
N GLY A 100 8.41 -12.56 -11.00
CA GLY A 100 7.75 -12.77 -12.28
C GLY A 100 6.25 -13.01 -12.22
N ALA A 101 5.62 -12.92 -11.02
CA ALA A 101 4.21 -13.24 -10.78
C ALA A 101 3.79 -14.64 -11.29
N CYS A 102 4.72 -15.59 -11.31
CA CYS A 102 4.49 -16.95 -11.83
C CYS A 102 3.81 -17.86 -10.80
N LYS A 103 3.19 -18.93 -11.30
CA LYS A 103 2.59 -20.00 -10.47
C LYS A 103 3.66 -20.68 -9.61
N GLY A 104 3.28 -21.14 -8.41
CA GLY A 104 4.18 -21.90 -7.52
C GLY A 104 4.62 -21.18 -6.25
N CYS A 105 4.23 -19.92 -6.06
CA CYS A 105 4.49 -19.19 -4.82
C CYS A 105 3.18 -19.09 -3.98
N PRO A 106 3.11 -19.69 -2.77
CA PRO A 106 1.89 -19.70 -1.96
C PRO A 106 1.42 -18.29 -1.58
N GLU A 107 2.36 -17.36 -1.34
CA GLU A 107 2.04 -15.97 -1.01
C GLU A 107 1.32 -15.26 -2.17
N LEU A 108 1.71 -15.53 -3.41
CA LEU A 108 1.06 -14.97 -4.60
C LEU A 108 -0.25 -15.66 -4.95
N SER A 109 -0.38 -16.96 -4.66
CA SER A 109 -1.64 -17.67 -4.86
C SER A 109 -2.77 -17.08 -4.02
N VAL A 110 -2.46 -16.65 -2.78
CA VAL A 110 -3.41 -15.93 -1.93
C VAL A 110 -3.77 -14.57 -2.54
N LEU A 111 -2.77 -13.82 -3.02
CA LEU A 111 -3.01 -12.54 -3.68
C LEU A 111 -3.88 -12.70 -4.92
N GLY A 112 -3.57 -13.66 -5.81
CA GLY A 112 -4.33 -13.93 -7.03
C GLY A 112 -5.79 -14.28 -6.74
N ARG A 113 -6.05 -15.11 -5.71
CA ARG A 113 -7.42 -15.41 -5.27
C ARG A 113 -8.16 -14.18 -4.77
N THR A 114 -7.49 -13.33 -4.01
CA THR A 114 -8.07 -12.08 -3.52
C THR A 114 -8.38 -11.12 -4.67
N MET A 115 -7.47 -10.95 -5.62
CA MET A 115 -7.69 -10.12 -6.80
C MET A 115 -8.85 -10.66 -7.66
N LYS A 116 -8.92 -11.98 -7.88
CA LYS A 116 -10.04 -12.60 -8.62
C LYS A 116 -11.38 -12.35 -7.91
N LYS A 117 -11.42 -12.48 -6.59
CA LYS A 117 -12.62 -12.20 -5.78
C LYS A 117 -13.05 -10.73 -5.86
N ARG A 118 -12.09 -9.82 -5.94
CA ARG A 118 -12.31 -8.37 -5.95
C ARG A 118 -12.16 -7.75 -7.34
N MET A 119 -12.23 -8.57 -8.39
CA MET A 119 -12.02 -8.11 -9.77
C MET A 119 -12.98 -6.99 -10.16
N ARG A 120 -14.25 -7.08 -9.77
CA ARG A 120 -15.26 -6.05 -10.05
C ARG A 120 -14.88 -4.70 -9.43
N ASP A 121 -14.36 -4.72 -8.20
CA ASP A 121 -13.99 -3.52 -7.45
C ASP A 121 -12.70 -2.89 -8.03
N ILE A 122 -11.79 -3.73 -8.55
CA ILE A 122 -10.58 -3.28 -9.26
C ILE A 122 -10.96 -2.64 -10.59
N LEU A 123 -11.85 -3.27 -11.36
CA LEU A 123 -12.27 -2.75 -12.65
C LEU A 123 -13.12 -1.49 -12.51
N ALA A 124 -13.92 -1.38 -11.46
CA ALA A 124 -14.71 -0.18 -11.16
C ALA A 124 -13.86 1.09 -11.02
N PHE A 125 -12.56 0.96 -10.75
CA PHE A 125 -11.65 2.10 -10.75
C PHE A 125 -11.57 2.79 -12.12
N PHE A 126 -11.64 2.02 -13.21
CA PHE A 126 -11.53 2.51 -14.58
C PHE A 126 -12.88 3.01 -15.13
N ASP A 127 -14.00 2.62 -14.50
CA ASP A 127 -15.34 3.02 -14.93
C ASP A 127 -15.74 4.41 -14.41
N TRP A 128 -14.96 4.97 -13.47
CA TRP A 128 -15.30 6.23 -12.82
C TRP A 128 -14.11 7.20 -12.88
N ASP A 129 -14.34 8.42 -13.33
CA ASP A 129 -13.32 9.47 -13.32
C ASP A 129 -13.00 9.95 -11.89
N ASN A 130 -11.75 10.32 -11.64
CA ASN A 130 -11.27 10.88 -10.38
C ASN A 130 -11.43 9.96 -9.13
N ASN A 131 -11.29 8.67 -9.30
CA ASN A 131 -11.36 7.69 -8.21
C ASN A 131 -10.06 7.53 -7.40
N ALA A 132 -9.07 8.38 -7.64
CA ALA A 132 -7.83 8.33 -6.89
C ALA A 132 -8.06 8.58 -5.39
N ASN A 133 -7.46 7.73 -4.54
CA ASN A 133 -7.52 7.87 -3.08
C ASN A 133 -6.62 9.02 -2.55
N GLY A 134 -5.89 9.69 -3.46
CA GLY A 134 -4.96 10.76 -3.14
C GLY A 134 -5.49 11.85 -2.19
N PRO A 135 -6.69 12.39 -2.39
CA PRO A 135 -7.28 13.38 -1.47
C PRO A 135 -7.47 12.84 -0.05
N THR A 136 -7.92 11.59 0.08
CA THR A 136 -8.10 10.92 1.38
C THR A 136 -6.77 10.65 2.04
N GLU A 137 -5.77 10.18 1.29
CA GLU A 137 -4.41 9.96 1.78
C GLU A 137 -3.73 11.27 2.21
N ALA A 138 -3.94 12.36 1.49
CA ALA A 138 -3.45 13.68 1.87
C ALA A 138 -4.06 14.15 3.21
N ILE A 139 -5.34 13.92 3.43
CA ILE A 139 -6.01 14.21 4.71
C ILE A 139 -5.43 13.33 5.81
N ASN A 140 -5.33 12.02 5.59
CA ASN A 140 -4.78 11.08 6.55
C ASN A 140 -3.33 11.45 6.92
N GLY A 141 -2.50 11.82 5.94
CA GLY A 141 -1.13 12.28 6.18
C GLY A 141 -1.08 13.53 7.07
N ARG A 142 -2.00 14.49 6.89
CA ARG A 142 -2.12 15.67 7.75
C ARG A 142 -2.53 15.28 9.17
N LEU A 143 -3.46 14.34 9.33
CA LEU A 143 -3.90 13.85 10.65
C LEU A 143 -2.80 13.08 11.37
N GLU A 144 -2.01 12.27 10.66
CA GLU A 144 -0.84 11.60 11.24
C GLU A 144 0.24 12.61 11.67
N THR A 145 0.48 13.64 10.88
CA THR A 145 1.37 14.74 11.26
C THR A 145 0.88 15.44 12.52
N LEU A 146 -0.42 15.74 12.61
CA LEU A 146 -1.03 16.35 13.81
C LEU A 146 -0.84 15.47 15.05
N ARG A 147 -1.05 14.16 14.92
CA ARG A 147 -0.82 13.18 16.00
C ARG A 147 0.65 13.14 16.43
N GLY A 148 1.56 13.16 15.47
CA GLY A 148 3.00 13.17 15.73
C GLY A 148 3.46 14.42 16.48
N ILE A 149 3.01 15.61 16.08
CA ILE A 149 3.33 16.88 16.74
C ILE A 149 2.77 16.91 18.16
N ALA A 150 1.56 16.39 18.38
CA ALA A 150 0.91 16.36 19.68
C ALA A 150 1.40 15.20 20.59
N LEU A 151 2.34 14.37 20.13
CA LEU A 151 2.78 13.15 20.81
C LEU A 151 1.62 12.21 21.19
N GLY A 152 0.55 12.26 20.43
CA GLY A 152 -0.71 11.56 20.66
C GLY A 152 -1.78 12.42 21.34
N PHE A 153 -2.98 11.85 21.45
CA PHE A 153 -4.13 12.48 22.10
C PHE A 153 -4.75 11.51 23.10
N THR A 154 -4.88 11.94 24.34
CA THR A 154 -5.59 11.17 25.38
C THR A 154 -7.11 11.41 25.32
N ASN A 155 -7.53 12.57 24.84
CA ASN A 155 -8.94 12.97 24.75
C ASN A 155 -9.39 12.95 23.27
N LEU A 156 -10.37 12.09 22.98
CA LEU A 156 -10.92 11.93 21.63
C LEU A 156 -11.59 13.23 21.12
N GLY A 157 -12.29 13.96 21.97
CA GLY A 157 -12.94 15.23 21.63
C GLY A 157 -11.92 16.27 21.15
N ASN A 158 -10.80 16.40 21.88
CA ASN A 158 -9.70 17.28 21.46
C ASN A 158 -9.06 16.84 20.15
N TYR A 159 -8.91 15.52 19.93
CA TYR A 159 -8.41 15.02 18.66
C TYR A 159 -9.36 15.37 17.49
N VAL A 160 -10.65 15.12 17.65
CA VAL A 160 -11.67 15.44 16.62
C VAL A 160 -11.67 16.93 16.32
N THR A 161 -11.72 17.78 17.34
CA THR A 161 -11.75 19.24 17.15
C THR A 161 -10.51 19.75 16.42
N ARG A 162 -9.32 19.32 16.85
CA ARG A 162 -8.06 19.71 16.19
C ARG A 162 -7.93 19.15 14.78
N SER A 163 -8.43 17.94 14.55
CA SER A 163 -8.46 17.32 13.22
C SER A 163 -9.34 18.10 12.26
N LEU A 164 -10.52 18.53 12.70
CA LEU A 164 -11.42 19.37 11.92
C LEU A 164 -10.78 20.74 11.62
N LEU A 165 -10.18 21.38 12.60
CA LEU A 165 -9.51 22.67 12.40
C LEU A 165 -8.32 22.55 11.43
N HIS A 166 -7.57 21.47 11.49
CA HIS A 166 -6.37 21.27 10.68
C HIS A 166 -6.66 20.81 9.25
N ALA A 167 -7.65 19.94 9.05
CA ALA A 167 -7.97 19.31 7.78
C ALA A 167 -9.31 19.75 7.17
N GLY A 168 -10.16 20.43 7.93
CA GLY A 168 -11.54 20.81 7.55
C GLY A 168 -11.69 22.05 6.67
N GLY A 169 -10.57 22.66 6.20
CA GLY A 169 -10.62 23.81 5.28
C GLY A 169 -10.98 25.15 5.94
N PHE A 170 -11.14 25.20 7.26
CA PHE A 170 -11.50 26.44 8.00
C PHE A 170 -10.56 27.61 7.74
N ARG A 171 -9.29 27.34 7.48
CA ARG A 171 -8.28 28.37 7.19
C ARG A 171 -8.69 29.21 5.98
N GLN A 172 -9.23 28.60 4.94
CA GLN A 172 -9.70 29.28 3.74
C GLN A 172 -10.97 30.09 3.99
N ALA A 173 -11.85 29.60 4.89
CA ALA A 173 -13.08 30.29 5.25
C ALA A 173 -12.86 31.51 6.16
N ILE A 174 -11.84 31.47 7.03
CA ILE A 174 -11.54 32.54 8.00
C ILE A 174 -10.64 33.63 7.39
N GLN A 175 -9.75 33.28 6.46
CA GLN A 175 -8.75 34.20 5.89
C GLN A 175 -9.32 35.48 5.27
N PRO A 176 -10.50 35.51 4.62
CA PRO A 176 -11.13 36.76 4.13
C PRO A 176 -11.59 37.69 5.24
N HIS A 177 -11.86 37.20 6.45
CA HIS A 177 -12.36 37.96 7.59
C HIS A 177 -11.26 38.50 8.52
N LEU A 178 -9.99 38.15 8.24
CA LEU A 178 -8.82 38.58 9.00
C LEU A 178 -8.03 39.72 8.35
N ARG A 179 -8.60 40.36 7.31
CA ARG A 179 -8.06 41.56 6.66
C ARG A 179 -8.76 42.82 7.10
#